data_26ed6b37200277c50ac75f7fc2868b8c
#
_entry.id   26ed6b37200277c50ac75f7fc2868b8c
#
_cell.length_a   1.000
_cell.length_b   1.000
_cell.length_c   1.000
_cell.angle_alpha   90.00
_cell.angle_beta   90.00
_cell.angle_gamma   90.00
#
_symmetry.space_group_name_H-M   'P 1'
#
loop_
_entity.id
_entity.type
_entity.pdbx_description
1 polymer ?
#
loop_
_entity_poly.entity_id
_entity_poly.type
_entity_poly.pdbx_seq_one_letter_code
_entity_poly.pdbx_strand_id
1 'polypeptide(L)'
;MNDSIEIFKRQISHINEIFHSYENLTNDELREKGIQIKITVSNSSDKNETLNKALPEVYALVKETARRFSLGQVVVMANEYDIWLASNYDFVEIKGNKAIYHNKWDAGGVPFEWNMVHYDEQLLGGILLHYGYAIEMATGEGKTLVATLPVFLNALTHQGVHLMTVNDYLSKRDYHLTHPIYAFHGLTVECIEQYRRYDERRKYAYKCDITFGTNSGFVFDYLFDHLATDPKECVQERHNFAIIDELDSILIDEADTPHIVSGGMYYNNEDIYKKHLSLIELSLIHISEP
;
A
#
# COMPACT_ATOMS: atom_id res chain seq x y z
N MET A 1 25.19 11.75 -16.77
CA MET A 1 24.64 12.22 -15.47
C MET A 1 23.91 13.56 -15.59
N ASN A 2 24.50 14.62 -16.17
CA ASN A 2 23.81 15.92 -16.34
C ASN A 2 22.54 15.82 -17.21
N ASP A 3 22.58 15.07 -18.33
CA ASP A 3 21.43 14.93 -19.23
C ASP A 3 20.23 14.22 -18.58
N SER A 4 20.49 13.25 -17.73
CA SER A 4 19.41 12.54 -17.01
C SER A 4 18.71 13.45 -15.98
N ILE A 5 19.46 14.28 -15.27
CA ILE A 5 18.91 15.25 -14.31
C ILE A 5 18.01 16.27 -15.02
N GLU A 6 18.43 16.76 -16.18
CA GLU A 6 17.63 17.71 -16.97
C GLU A 6 16.32 17.10 -17.49
N ILE A 7 16.32 15.81 -17.84
CA ILE A 7 15.10 15.10 -18.24
C ILE A 7 14.11 15.06 -17.08
N PHE A 8 14.54 14.68 -15.87
CA PHE A 8 13.68 14.63 -14.70
C PHE A 8 13.16 16.01 -14.29
N LYS A 9 13.99 17.06 -14.36
CA LYS A 9 13.54 18.44 -14.10
C LYS A 9 12.43 18.87 -15.06
N ARG A 10 12.54 18.52 -16.36
CA ARG A 10 11.49 18.81 -17.34
C ARG A 10 10.19 18.04 -17.03
N GLN A 11 10.30 16.78 -16.61
CA GLN A 11 9.14 16.01 -16.19
C GLN A 11 8.45 16.64 -14.97
N ILE A 12 9.20 17.07 -13.95
CA ILE A 12 8.67 17.77 -12.78
C ILE A 12 7.99 19.08 -13.17
N SER A 13 8.61 19.88 -14.03
CA SER A 13 7.99 21.12 -14.53
C SER A 13 6.66 20.84 -15.24
N HIS A 14 6.62 19.79 -16.06
CA HIS A 14 5.40 19.39 -16.76
C HIS A 14 4.31 18.88 -15.80
N ILE A 15 4.68 18.11 -14.78
CA ILE A 15 3.75 17.68 -13.70
C ILE A 15 3.14 18.92 -13.03
N ASN A 16 3.96 19.91 -12.68
CA ASN A 16 3.51 21.12 -12.01
C ASN A 16 2.61 22.00 -12.91
N GLU A 17 2.89 22.08 -14.22
CA GLU A 17 2.00 22.77 -15.18
C GLU A 17 0.61 22.12 -15.22
N ILE A 18 0.55 20.77 -15.29
CA ILE A 18 -0.72 20.03 -15.27
C ILE A 18 -1.41 20.21 -13.92
N PHE A 19 -0.67 20.11 -12.80
CA PHE A 19 -1.19 20.30 -11.46
C PHE A 19 -1.90 21.66 -11.32
N HIS A 20 -1.27 22.75 -11.78
CA HIS A 20 -1.91 24.09 -11.75
C HIS A 20 -3.17 24.16 -12.63
N SER A 21 -3.22 23.41 -13.73
CA SER A 21 -4.43 23.34 -14.54
C SER A 21 -5.58 22.63 -13.83
N TYR A 22 -5.27 21.65 -12.97
CA TYR A 22 -6.26 20.89 -12.21
C TYR A 22 -6.86 21.64 -11.01
N GLU A 23 -6.22 22.71 -10.53
CA GLU A 23 -6.75 23.57 -9.47
C GLU A 23 -8.13 24.15 -9.81
N ASN A 24 -8.43 24.37 -11.09
CA ASN A 24 -9.68 24.92 -11.56
C ASN A 24 -10.79 23.87 -11.75
N LEU A 25 -10.49 22.59 -11.66
CA LEU A 25 -11.48 21.53 -11.78
C LEU A 25 -12.32 21.41 -10.51
N THR A 26 -13.58 21.07 -10.66
CA THR A 26 -14.42 20.61 -9.55
C THR A 26 -13.90 19.25 -9.03
N ASN A 27 -14.34 18.83 -7.84
CA ASN A 27 -13.94 17.53 -7.30
C ASN A 27 -14.43 16.36 -8.17
N ASP A 28 -15.64 16.48 -8.74
CA ASP A 28 -16.18 15.46 -9.65
C ASP A 28 -15.40 15.39 -10.95
N GLU A 29 -14.99 16.52 -11.54
CA GLU A 29 -14.16 16.57 -12.73
C GLU A 29 -12.76 15.99 -12.48
N LEU A 30 -12.15 16.26 -11.30
CA LEU A 30 -10.87 15.68 -10.93
C LEU A 30 -10.96 14.14 -10.81
N ARG A 31 -12.03 13.65 -10.17
CA ARG A 31 -12.30 12.20 -10.07
C ARG A 31 -12.52 11.59 -11.45
N GLU A 32 -13.29 12.23 -12.31
CA GLU A 32 -13.53 11.76 -13.68
C GLU A 32 -12.23 11.67 -14.50
N LYS A 33 -11.30 12.62 -14.32
CA LYS A 33 -9.96 12.53 -14.92
C LYS A 33 -9.23 11.25 -14.51
N GLY A 34 -9.26 10.90 -13.23
CA GLY A 34 -8.69 9.65 -12.73
C GLY A 34 -9.30 8.41 -13.39
N ILE A 35 -10.64 8.40 -13.54
CA ILE A 35 -11.37 7.31 -14.21
C ILE A 35 -10.96 7.19 -15.68
N GLN A 36 -10.85 8.30 -16.41
CA GLN A 36 -10.47 8.32 -17.82
C GLN A 36 -9.04 7.80 -18.03
N ILE A 37 -8.09 8.21 -17.20
CA ILE A 37 -6.71 7.71 -17.23
C ILE A 37 -6.70 6.19 -16.94
N LYS A 38 -7.44 5.74 -15.93
CA LYS A 38 -7.59 4.32 -15.57
C LYS A 38 -8.11 3.49 -16.75
N ILE A 39 -9.15 3.94 -17.44
CA ILE A 39 -9.69 3.28 -18.63
C ILE A 39 -8.65 3.21 -19.75
N THR A 40 -7.90 4.30 -19.98
CA THR A 40 -6.87 4.37 -21.01
C THR A 40 -5.74 3.36 -20.74
N VAL A 41 -5.25 3.28 -19.50
CA VAL A 41 -4.21 2.34 -19.10
C VAL A 41 -4.72 0.90 -19.17
N SER A 42 -5.92 0.63 -18.65
CA SER A 42 -6.49 -0.72 -18.61
C SER A 42 -6.70 -1.32 -20.01
N ASN A 43 -7.08 -0.50 -20.99
CA ASN A 43 -7.35 -0.93 -22.37
C ASN A 43 -6.10 -0.96 -23.26
N SER A 44 -4.95 -0.52 -22.77
CA SER A 44 -3.72 -0.50 -23.55
C SER A 44 -3.13 -1.90 -23.73
N SER A 45 -2.61 -2.16 -24.93
CA SER A 45 -1.84 -3.38 -25.24
C SER A 45 -0.41 -3.33 -24.69
N ASP A 46 0.20 -2.12 -24.63
CA ASP A 46 1.48 -1.87 -23.98
C ASP A 46 1.26 -0.99 -22.74
N LYS A 47 1.09 -1.66 -21.61
CA LYS A 47 0.84 -0.97 -20.35
C LYS A 47 2.03 -0.13 -19.89
N ASN A 48 3.26 -0.61 -20.11
CA ASN A 48 4.45 0.10 -19.64
C ASN A 48 4.64 1.42 -20.40
N GLU A 49 4.51 1.40 -21.73
CA GLU A 49 4.57 2.63 -22.51
C GLU A 49 3.46 3.62 -22.14
N THR A 50 2.26 3.08 -21.90
CA THR A 50 1.10 3.91 -21.52
C THR A 50 1.25 4.49 -20.12
N LEU A 51 1.79 3.75 -19.15
CA LEU A 51 2.11 4.27 -17.82
C LEU A 51 3.14 5.40 -17.89
N ASN A 52 4.21 5.23 -18.67
CA ASN A 52 5.21 6.27 -18.86
C ASN A 52 4.64 7.56 -19.47
N LYS A 53 3.69 7.44 -20.40
CA LYS A 53 2.98 8.59 -20.99
C LYS A 53 2.01 9.23 -20.00
N ALA A 54 1.32 8.45 -19.18
CA ALA A 54 0.34 8.91 -18.20
C ALA A 54 0.99 9.48 -16.92
N LEU A 55 2.28 9.18 -16.65
CA LEU A 55 2.98 9.56 -15.43
C LEU A 55 2.78 11.04 -15.05
N PRO A 56 2.98 12.03 -15.95
CA PRO A 56 2.82 13.43 -15.57
C PRO A 56 1.40 13.78 -15.14
N GLU A 57 0.40 13.28 -15.86
CA GLU A 57 -1.02 13.51 -15.53
C GLU A 57 -1.41 12.84 -14.21
N VAL A 58 -0.97 11.60 -13.97
CA VAL A 58 -1.26 10.85 -12.76
C VAL A 58 -0.60 11.50 -11.54
N TYR A 59 0.67 11.92 -11.65
CA TYR A 59 1.35 12.56 -10.52
C TYR A 59 0.72 13.93 -10.19
N ALA A 60 0.32 14.69 -11.20
CA ALA A 60 -0.43 15.93 -11.01
C ALA A 60 -1.81 15.65 -10.34
N LEU A 61 -2.49 14.58 -10.75
CA LEU A 61 -3.77 14.15 -10.17
C LEU A 61 -3.64 13.80 -8.69
N VAL A 62 -2.66 12.98 -8.34
CA VAL A 62 -2.40 12.58 -6.94
C VAL A 62 -1.97 13.78 -6.10
N LYS A 63 -1.10 14.65 -6.63
CA LYS A 63 -0.68 15.89 -5.95
C LYS A 63 -1.86 16.82 -5.69
N GLU A 64 -2.76 17.01 -6.67
CA GLU A 64 -3.96 17.85 -6.52
C GLU A 64 -4.96 17.22 -5.53
N THR A 65 -5.14 15.91 -5.57
CA THR A 65 -5.96 15.21 -4.59
C THR A 65 -5.43 15.42 -3.18
N ALA A 66 -4.13 15.22 -2.97
CA ALA A 66 -3.47 15.46 -1.69
C ALA A 66 -3.65 16.92 -1.21
N ARG A 67 -3.55 17.90 -2.12
CA ARG A 67 -3.79 19.32 -1.82
C ARG A 67 -5.23 19.56 -1.38
N ARG A 68 -6.23 18.97 -2.06
CA ARG A 68 -7.63 19.14 -1.68
C ARG A 68 -7.92 18.57 -0.31
N PHE A 69 -7.40 17.40 0.00
CA PHE A 69 -7.50 16.83 1.35
C PHE A 69 -6.80 17.70 2.40
N SER A 70 -5.70 18.36 2.07
CA SER A 70 -5.02 19.27 3.01
C SER A 70 -5.80 20.56 3.30
N LEU A 71 -6.71 20.95 2.43
CA LEU A 71 -7.58 22.11 2.60
C LEU A 71 -8.86 21.82 3.38
N GLY A 72 -9.22 20.55 3.55
CA GLY A 72 -10.43 20.14 4.27
C GLY A 72 -11.17 18.97 3.62
N GLN A 73 -12.47 18.92 3.85
CA GLN A 73 -13.32 17.86 3.31
C GLN A 73 -13.48 17.98 1.79
N VAL A 74 -13.43 16.83 1.11
CA VAL A 74 -13.64 16.74 -0.35
C VAL A 74 -15.01 16.14 -0.63
N VAL A 75 -15.88 16.90 -1.30
CA VAL A 75 -17.27 16.52 -1.57
C VAL A 75 -17.44 16.21 -3.05
N VAL A 76 -18.03 15.05 -3.36
CA VAL A 76 -18.32 14.58 -4.73
C VAL A 76 -19.72 13.96 -4.81
N MET A 77 -20.21 13.72 -6.01
CA MET A 77 -21.39 12.89 -6.24
C MET A 77 -21.09 11.45 -5.83
N ALA A 78 -21.96 10.88 -4.98
CA ALA A 78 -21.78 9.52 -4.48
C ALA A 78 -22.02 8.48 -5.57
N ASN A 79 -21.16 7.47 -5.60
CA ASN A 79 -21.33 6.24 -6.39
C ASN A 79 -21.46 5.01 -5.48
N GLU A 80 -21.64 3.82 -6.04
CA GLU A 80 -21.79 2.58 -5.28
C GLU A 80 -20.57 2.25 -4.42
N TYR A 81 -19.37 2.58 -4.91
CA TYR A 81 -18.14 2.36 -4.16
C TYR A 81 -18.02 3.27 -2.94
N ASP A 82 -18.43 4.54 -3.07
CA ASP A 82 -18.49 5.48 -1.94
C ASP A 82 -19.46 5.01 -0.85
N ILE A 83 -20.60 4.44 -1.24
CA ILE A 83 -21.60 3.89 -0.29
C ILE A 83 -21.00 2.70 0.46
N TRP A 84 -20.27 1.83 -0.26
CA TRP A 84 -19.57 0.72 0.37
C TRP A 84 -18.45 1.21 1.31
N LEU A 85 -17.65 2.20 0.89
CA LEU A 85 -16.61 2.80 1.74
C LEU A 85 -17.20 3.38 3.03
N ALA A 86 -18.29 4.15 2.94
CA ALA A 86 -18.94 4.76 4.09
C ALA A 86 -19.52 3.74 5.09
N SER A 87 -19.78 2.52 4.63
CA SER A 87 -20.25 1.44 5.49
C SER A 87 -19.12 0.71 6.23
N ASN A 88 -17.86 0.90 5.78
CA ASN A 88 -16.71 0.15 6.29
C ASN A 88 -15.60 1.04 6.88
N TYR A 89 -15.58 2.34 6.56
CA TYR A 89 -14.52 3.27 6.94
C TYR A 89 -15.07 4.61 7.41
N ASP A 90 -14.37 5.26 8.31
CA ASP A 90 -14.74 6.54 8.93
C ASP A 90 -14.34 7.77 8.11
N PHE A 91 -13.51 7.60 7.08
CA PHE A 91 -13.05 8.70 6.24
C PHE A 91 -14.05 9.12 5.15
N VAL A 92 -15.17 8.41 4.98
CA VAL A 92 -16.24 8.75 4.03
C VAL A 92 -17.59 8.75 4.73
N GLU A 93 -18.40 9.78 4.46
CA GLU A 93 -19.79 9.89 4.92
C GLU A 93 -20.71 10.13 3.73
N ILE A 94 -21.90 9.48 3.69
CA ILE A 94 -22.91 9.74 2.66
C ILE A 94 -23.97 10.69 3.20
N LYS A 95 -24.17 11.82 2.51
CA LYS A 95 -25.25 12.78 2.78
C LYS A 95 -26.09 13.04 1.52
N GLY A 96 -27.27 12.44 1.48
CA GLY A 96 -28.13 12.48 0.30
C GLY A 96 -27.47 11.77 -0.88
N ASN A 97 -27.21 12.51 -1.96
CA ASN A 97 -26.52 11.99 -3.15
C ASN A 97 -25.02 12.35 -3.21
N LYS A 98 -24.45 12.82 -2.09
CA LYS A 98 -23.04 13.23 -2.00
C LYS A 98 -22.26 12.32 -1.09
N ALA A 99 -21.03 12.03 -1.49
CA ALA A 99 -20.00 11.45 -0.65
C ALA A 99 -19.09 12.57 -0.14
N ILE A 100 -18.86 12.59 1.16
CA ILE A 100 -17.99 13.54 1.85
C ILE A 100 -16.78 12.77 2.34
N TYR A 101 -15.64 13.01 1.74
CA TYR A 101 -14.37 12.48 2.19
C TYR A 101 -13.80 13.44 3.23
N HIS A 102 -13.61 12.94 4.44
CA HIS A 102 -13.02 13.69 5.53
C HIS A 102 -11.51 13.79 5.37
N ASN A 103 -10.91 14.90 5.81
CA ASN A 103 -9.46 15.03 5.91
C ASN A 103 -8.92 14.59 7.27
N LYS A 104 -9.81 14.09 8.15
CA LYS A 104 -9.49 13.54 9.47
C LYS A 104 -10.12 12.17 9.61
N TRP A 105 -9.31 11.19 9.99
CA TRP A 105 -9.76 9.81 10.20
C TRP A 105 -8.87 9.09 11.22
N ASP A 106 -9.26 7.88 11.59
CA ASP A 106 -8.42 7.00 12.40
C ASP A 106 -7.41 6.26 11.51
N ALA A 107 -6.13 6.53 11.72
CA ALA A 107 -5.04 5.85 11.02
C ALA A 107 -4.45 4.73 11.89
N GLY A 108 -5.20 3.62 12.04
CA GLY A 108 -4.74 2.45 12.80
C GLY A 108 -4.72 2.67 14.32
N GLY A 109 -5.72 3.34 14.87
CA GLY A 109 -5.87 3.66 16.28
C GLY A 109 -5.31 5.02 16.69
N VAL A 110 -4.82 5.81 15.72
CA VAL A 110 -4.30 7.16 15.95
C VAL A 110 -5.07 8.16 15.11
N PRO A 111 -5.71 9.18 15.72
CA PRO A 111 -6.35 10.24 14.97
C PRO A 111 -5.34 10.95 14.07
N PHE A 112 -5.65 11.03 12.79
CA PHE A 112 -4.79 11.65 11.79
C PHE A 112 -5.54 12.75 11.05
N GLU A 113 -4.84 13.82 10.69
CA GLU A 113 -5.32 14.89 9.84
C GLU A 113 -4.39 15.06 8.65
N TRP A 114 -4.94 14.91 7.43
CA TRP A 114 -4.15 15.07 6.22
C TRP A 114 -3.81 16.55 5.98
N ASN A 115 -2.54 16.85 5.96
CA ASN A 115 -1.99 18.19 5.71
C ASN A 115 -0.80 18.19 4.76
N MET A 116 -0.63 17.11 3.99
CA MET A 116 0.53 16.88 3.15
C MET A 116 0.24 17.18 1.68
N VAL A 117 1.19 17.82 1.01
CA VAL A 117 1.22 18.04 -0.44
C VAL A 117 2.62 17.74 -0.95
N HIS A 118 2.74 17.09 -2.10
CA HIS A 118 4.02 16.69 -2.65
C HIS A 118 4.89 17.89 -3.06
N TYR A 119 6.15 17.86 -2.63
CA TYR A 119 7.21 18.76 -3.09
C TYR A 119 7.91 18.20 -4.33
N ASP A 120 8.71 19.04 -5.01
CA ASP A 120 9.40 18.66 -6.25
C ASP A 120 10.41 17.52 -6.03
N GLU A 121 11.10 17.49 -4.89
CA GLU A 121 12.00 16.41 -4.50
C GLU A 121 11.23 15.08 -4.33
N GLN A 122 10.01 15.16 -3.82
CA GLN A 122 9.14 13.99 -3.66
C GLN A 122 8.58 13.51 -5.01
N LEU A 123 8.27 14.43 -5.94
CA LEU A 123 7.93 14.06 -7.32
C LEU A 123 9.09 13.35 -7.99
N LEU A 124 10.34 13.84 -7.82
CA LEU A 124 11.54 13.19 -8.32
C LEU A 124 11.68 11.77 -7.75
N GLY A 125 11.55 11.63 -6.44
CA GLY A 125 11.60 10.32 -5.77
C GLY A 125 10.58 9.34 -6.34
N GLY A 126 9.33 9.77 -6.53
CA GLY A 126 8.28 8.97 -7.14
C GLY A 126 8.60 8.55 -8.59
N ILE A 127 9.16 9.46 -9.40
CA ILE A 127 9.60 9.16 -10.78
C ILE A 127 10.69 8.08 -10.76
N LEU A 128 11.70 8.24 -9.92
CA LEU A 128 12.81 7.29 -9.81
C LEU A 128 12.32 5.90 -9.36
N LEU A 129 11.43 5.83 -8.37
CA LEU A 129 10.82 4.58 -7.92
C LEU A 129 10.03 3.90 -9.03
N HIS A 130 9.27 4.64 -9.84
CA HIS A 130 8.54 4.08 -10.98
C HIS A 130 9.48 3.43 -11.99
N TYR A 131 10.64 4.02 -12.22
CA TYR A 131 11.67 3.45 -13.11
C TYR A 131 12.55 2.37 -12.46
N GLY A 132 12.24 1.95 -11.24
CA GLY A 132 12.93 0.85 -10.56
C GLY A 132 14.26 1.23 -9.93
N TYR A 133 14.50 2.51 -9.64
CA TYR A 133 15.68 2.94 -8.89
C TYR A 133 15.47 2.75 -7.40
N ALA A 134 16.55 2.41 -6.71
CA ALA A 134 16.64 2.55 -5.26
C ALA A 134 16.93 4.02 -4.93
N ILE A 135 16.17 4.59 -4.00
CA ILE A 135 16.33 5.97 -3.55
C ILE A 135 16.62 6.01 -2.07
N GLU A 136 17.46 6.95 -1.66
CA GLU A 136 17.73 7.25 -0.26
C GLU A 136 17.07 8.58 0.10
N MET A 137 16.29 8.58 1.17
CA MET A 137 15.64 9.76 1.72
C MET A 137 15.81 9.76 3.23
N ALA A 138 16.14 10.90 3.82
CA ALA A 138 16.28 11.03 5.26
C ALA A 138 14.94 10.79 5.98
N THR A 139 15.04 10.42 7.26
CA THR A 139 13.84 10.28 8.11
C THR A 139 13.12 11.62 8.21
N GLY A 140 11.80 11.61 8.01
CA GLY A 140 10.97 12.82 8.05
C GLY A 140 10.78 13.53 6.70
N GLU A 141 11.44 13.11 5.62
CA GLU A 141 11.28 13.71 4.28
C GLU A 141 10.02 13.22 3.54
N GLY A 142 9.20 12.39 4.18
CA GLY A 142 7.90 11.98 3.67
C GLY A 142 7.95 10.82 2.67
N LYS A 143 8.78 9.80 2.93
CA LYS A 143 8.87 8.58 2.09
C LYS A 143 7.50 7.96 1.78
N THR A 144 6.61 7.87 2.78
CA THR A 144 5.26 7.33 2.60
C THR A 144 4.45 8.15 1.59
N LEU A 145 4.60 9.48 1.59
CA LEU A 145 3.94 10.35 0.62
C LEU A 145 4.51 10.16 -0.79
N VAL A 146 5.83 10.02 -0.92
CA VAL A 146 6.50 9.72 -2.20
C VAL A 146 5.97 8.43 -2.81
N ALA A 147 5.82 7.38 -2.01
CA ALA A 147 5.33 6.08 -2.45
C ALA A 147 3.91 6.16 -3.07
N THR A 148 3.08 7.13 -2.66
CA THR A 148 1.72 7.27 -3.20
C THR A 148 1.69 7.47 -4.71
N LEU A 149 2.70 8.14 -5.27
CA LEU A 149 2.78 8.48 -6.68
C LEU A 149 2.96 7.25 -7.59
N PRO A 150 4.06 6.48 -7.47
CA PRO A 150 4.27 5.30 -8.30
C PRO A 150 3.29 4.16 -7.97
N VAL A 151 2.81 4.06 -6.73
CA VAL A 151 1.77 3.10 -6.34
C VAL A 151 0.49 3.38 -7.10
N PHE A 152 -0.01 4.62 -7.06
CA PHE A 152 -1.20 5.01 -7.78
C PHE A 152 -1.06 4.73 -9.28
N LEU A 153 0.03 5.18 -9.89
CA LEU A 153 0.29 5.00 -11.31
C LEU A 153 0.25 3.52 -11.72
N ASN A 154 0.97 2.66 -11.01
CA ASN A 154 1.04 1.23 -11.36
C ASN A 154 -0.24 0.47 -11.01
N ALA A 155 -1.01 0.91 -10.02
CA ALA A 155 -2.31 0.34 -9.65
C ALA A 155 -3.36 0.49 -10.77
N LEU A 156 -3.23 1.48 -11.65
CA LEU A 156 -4.13 1.68 -12.80
C LEU A 156 -4.11 0.51 -13.79
N THR A 157 -3.11 -0.35 -13.73
CA THR A 157 -3.04 -1.56 -14.57
C THR A 157 -3.99 -2.67 -14.14
N HIS A 158 -4.53 -2.63 -12.91
CA HIS A 158 -5.29 -3.72 -12.26
C HIS A 158 -4.52 -5.05 -12.18
N GLN A 159 -3.19 -4.98 -12.14
CA GLN A 159 -2.33 -6.15 -12.02
C GLN A 159 -1.77 -6.35 -10.62
N GLY A 160 -2.20 -5.53 -9.67
CA GLY A 160 -1.76 -5.53 -8.27
C GLY A 160 -0.43 -4.79 -8.06
N VAL A 161 -0.39 -4.01 -7.01
CA VAL A 161 0.81 -3.32 -6.51
C VAL A 161 1.01 -3.72 -5.06
N HIS A 162 2.21 -4.17 -4.71
CA HIS A 162 2.56 -4.58 -3.36
C HIS A 162 3.44 -3.53 -2.68
N LEU A 163 3.03 -3.09 -1.48
CA LEU A 163 3.88 -2.26 -0.61
C LEU A 163 4.37 -3.10 0.55
N MET A 164 5.68 -3.24 0.63
CA MET A 164 6.37 -4.05 1.64
C MET A 164 7.02 -3.14 2.67
N THR A 165 6.77 -3.41 3.94
CA THR A 165 7.40 -2.74 5.08
C THR A 165 8.04 -3.78 6.02
N VAL A 166 8.83 -3.32 6.98
CA VAL A 166 9.55 -4.23 7.89
C VAL A 166 8.67 -4.86 8.96
N ASN A 167 7.55 -4.23 9.34
CA ASN A 167 6.67 -4.76 10.38
C ASN A 167 5.20 -4.45 10.15
N ASP A 168 4.33 -5.20 10.83
CA ASP A 168 2.87 -5.13 10.69
C ASP A 168 2.28 -3.81 11.18
N TYR A 169 2.90 -3.16 12.17
CA TYR A 169 2.45 -1.84 12.63
C TYR A 169 2.61 -0.79 11.52
N LEU A 170 3.77 -0.70 10.88
CA LEU A 170 4.03 0.24 9.79
C LEU A 170 3.14 -0.06 8.59
N SER A 171 2.99 -1.33 8.24
CA SER A 171 2.11 -1.74 7.14
C SER A 171 0.66 -1.28 7.35
N LYS A 172 0.09 -1.52 8.53
CA LYS A 172 -1.27 -1.08 8.89
C LYS A 172 -1.38 0.44 8.94
N ARG A 173 -0.38 1.12 9.54
CA ARG A 173 -0.34 2.58 9.63
C ARG A 173 -0.37 3.21 8.24
N ASP A 174 0.52 2.78 7.34
CA ASP A 174 0.65 3.36 6.01
C ASP A 174 -0.56 3.04 5.12
N TYR A 175 -1.16 1.85 5.29
CA TYR A 175 -2.44 1.50 4.70
C TYR A 175 -3.52 2.50 5.12
N HIS A 176 -3.77 2.67 6.41
CA HIS A 176 -4.80 3.59 6.92
C HIS A 176 -4.51 5.04 6.54
N LEU A 177 -3.25 5.44 6.51
CA LEU A 177 -2.84 6.80 6.20
C LEU A 177 -3.09 7.17 4.73
N THR A 178 -2.83 6.28 3.80
CA THR A 178 -2.89 6.58 2.36
C THR A 178 -4.14 6.08 1.65
N HIS A 179 -4.89 5.17 2.27
CA HIS A 179 -6.11 4.58 1.71
C HIS A 179 -7.10 5.62 1.15
N PRO A 180 -7.42 6.73 1.86
CA PRO A 180 -8.40 7.70 1.36
C PRO A 180 -8.01 8.32 0.01
N ILE A 181 -6.72 8.55 -0.23
CA ILE A 181 -6.21 9.13 -1.49
C ILE A 181 -6.47 8.19 -2.68
N TYR A 182 -6.21 6.89 -2.48
CA TYR A 182 -6.45 5.88 -3.51
C TYR A 182 -7.94 5.62 -3.73
N ALA A 183 -8.69 5.47 -2.63
CA ALA A 183 -10.12 5.18 -2.63
C ALA A 183 -10.93 6.30 -3.28
N PHE A 184 -10.52 7.56 -3.13
CA PHE A 184 -11.17 8.71 -3.79
C PHE A 184 -11.25 8.54 -5.32
N HIS A 185 -10.28 7.88 -5.93
CA HIS A 185 -10.24 7.57 -7.36
C HIS A 185 -10.72 6.16 -7.72
N GLY A 186 -11.36 5.46 -6.78
CA GLY A 186 -11.92 4.13 -7.04
C GLY A 186 -10.89 3.02 -7.17
N LEU A 187 -9.72 3.16 -6.54
CA LEU A 187 -8.75 2.08 -6.37
C LEU A 187 -9.06 1.31 -5.10
N THR A 188 -9.00 -0.02 -5.20
CA THR A 188 -9.19 -0.93 -4.07
C THR A 188 -7.88 -1.13 -3.34
N VAL A 189 -7.93 -1.04 -2.01
CA VAL A 189 -6.73 -1.11 -1.15
C VAL A 189 -7.00 -2.03 0.02
N GLU A 190 -6.05 -2.91 0.32
CA GLU A 190 -6.14 -3.80 1.48
C GLU A 190 -4.77 -4.04 2.12
N CYS A 191 -4.81 -4.52 3.38
CA CYS A 191 -3.61 -4.87 4.14
C CYS A 191 -3.70 -6.33 4.60
N ILE A 192 -2.76 -7.17 4.15
CA ILE A 192 -2.75 -8.60 4.47
C ILE A 192 -2.54 -8.88 5.96
N GLU A 193 -1.93 -7.95 6.70
CA GLU A 193 -1.67 -8.10 8.14
C GLU A 193 -2.94 -7.98 9.02
N GLN A 194 -4.08 -7.67 8.41
CA GLN A 194 -5.37 -7.69 9.09
C GLN A 194 -6.00 -9.09 9.13
N TYR A 195 -5.50 -10.02 8.31
CA TYR A 195 -6.12 -11.31 8.06
C TYR A 195 -5.19 -12.48 8.37
N ARG A 196 -5.75 -13.53 8.95
CA ARG A 196 -5.02 -14.80 9.08
C ARG A 196 -4.80 -15.39 7.70
N ARG A 197 -3.73 -16.18 7.57
CA ARG A 197 -3.31 -16.75 6.31
C ARG A 197 -4.39 -17.50 5.51
N TYR A 198 -5.22 -18.30 6.16
CA TYR A 198 -6.29 -19.09 5.51
C TYR A 198 -7.64 -18.38 5.47
N ASP A 199 -7.68 -17.06 5.76
CA ASP A 199 -8.89 -16.26 5.64
C ASP A 199 -9.10 -15.89 4.17
N GLU A 200 -10.32 -16.10 3.65
CA GLU A 200 -10.68 -15.69 2.28
C GLU A 200 -10.46 -14.19 2.04
N ARG A 201 -10.52 -13.39 3.09
CA ARG A 201 -10.23 -11.94 3.02
C ARG A 201 -8.76 -11.66 2.71
N ARG A 202 -7.82 -12.53 3.14
CA ARG A 202 -6.42 -12.42 2.76
C ARG A 202 -6.23 -12.63 1.26
N LYS A 203 -6.93 -13.61 0.69
CA LYS A 203 -6.97 -13.84 -0.74
C LYS A 203 -7.61 -12.66 -1.49
N TYR A 204 -8.68 -12.08 -0.93
CA TYR A 204 -9.28 -10.87 -1.46
C TYR A 204 -8.30 -9.69 -1.46
N ALA A 205 -7.50 -9.53 -0.40
CA ALA A 205 -6.51 -8.46 -0.30
C ALA A 205 -5.50 -8.50 -1.47
N TYR A 206 -5.08 -9.69 -1.92
CA TYR A 206 -4.22 -9.82 -3.11
C TYR A 206 -4.93 -9.53 -4.44
N LYS A 207 -6.24 -9.50 -4.47
CA LYS A 207 -7.03 -9.12 -5.67
C LYS A 207 -7.26 -7.63 -5.76
N CYS A 208 -7.01 -6.88 -4.70
CA CYS A 208 -7.09 -5.43 -4.71
C CYS A 208 -6.03 -4.81 -5.63
N ASP A 209 -6.26 -3.57 -6.04
CA ASP A 209 -5.31 -2.82 -6.87
C ASP A 209 -4.01 -2.56 -6.12
N ILE A 210 -4.10 -2.39 -4.79
CA ILE A 210 -2.97 -2.09 -3.90
C ILE A 210 -3.05 -2.98 -2.66
N THR A 211 -1.97 -3.67 -2.35
CA THR A 211 -1.85 -4.57 -1.19
C THR A 211 -0.68 -4.15 -0.31
N PHE A 212 -0.98 -3.81 0.93
CA PHE A 212 0.02 -3.55 1.97
C PHE A 212 0.35 -4.82 2.75
N GLY A 213 1.59 -4.96 3.17
CA GLY A 213 2.01 -6.08 4.01
C GLY A 213 3.45 -5.97 4.47
N THR A 214 3.87 -6.90 5.34
CA THR A 214 5.26 -7.04 5.70
C THR A 214 6.03 -7.84 4.65
N ASN A 215 7.34 -7.62 4.57
CA ASN A 215 8.20 -8.45 3.74
C ASN A 215 7.98 -9.94 4.04
N SER A 216 8.05 -10.32 5.32
CA SER A 216 7.82 -11.71 5.75
C SER A 216 6.42 -12.23 5.36
N GLY A 217 5.38 -11.40 5.48
CA GLY A 217 4.01 -11.75 5.10
C GLY A 217 3.91 -12.15 3.63
N PHE A 218 4.45 -11.30 2.73
CA PHE A 218 4.46 -11.59 1.29
C PHE A 218 5.31 -12.83 0.94
N VAL A 219 6.50 -12.96 1.54
CA VAL A 219 7.40 -14.09 1.26
C VAL A 219 6.81 -15.40 1.75
N PHE A 220 6.24 -15.44 2.96
CA PHE A 220 5.60 -16.66 3.44
C PHE A 220 4.38 -17.05 2.62
N ASP A 221 3.55 -16.11 2.19
CA ASP A 221 2.43 -16.41 1.31
C ASP A 221 2.93 -16.98 -0.03
N TYR A 222 3.99 -16.40 -0.62
CA TYR A 222 4.64 -16.92 -1.82
C TYR A 222 5.16 -18.35 -1.64
N LEU A 223 5.90 -18.62 -0.55
CA LEU A 223 6.44 -19.95 -0.27
C LEU A 223 5.34 -21.00 -0.12
N PHE A 224 4.28 -20.63 0.52
CA PHE A 224 3.17 -21.55 0.72
C PHE A 224 2.35 -21.78 -0.55
N ASP A 225 2.17 -20.76 -1.37
CA ASP A 225 1.53 -20.92 -2.67
C ASP A 225 2.31 -21.92 -3.55
N HIS A 226 3.64 -21.95 -3.41
CA HIS A 226 4.49 -22.95 -4.09
C HIS A 226 4.38 -24.37 -3.50
N LEU A 227 3.92 -24.48 -2.26
CA LEU A 227 3.66 -25.77 -1.61
C LEU A 227 2.21 -26.25 -1.78
N ALA A 228 1.33 -25.39 -2.27
CA ALA A 228 -0.07 -25.71 -2.47
C ALA A 228 -0.24 -26.82 -3.51
N THR A 229 -1.11 -27.77 -3.21
CA THR A 229 -1.45 -28.87 -4.13
C THR A 229 -2.66 -28.55 -4.99
N ASP A 230 -3.53 -27.65 -4.54
CA ASP A 230 -4.67 -27.12 -5.29
C ASP A 230 -4.45 -25.64 -5.59
N PRO A 231 -4.51 -25.18 -6.84
CA PRO A 231 -4.42 -23.76 -7.19
C PRO A 231 -5.42 -22.85 -6.45
N LYS A 232 -6.52 -23.42 -5.97
CA LYS A 232 -7.51 -22.68 -5.15
C LYS A 232 -6.98 -22.26 -3.77
N GLU A 233 -5.95 -22.93 -3.27
CA GLU A 233 -5.29 -22.62 -2.00
C GLU A 233 -4.33 -21.45 -2.12
N CYS A 234 -3.89 -21.11 -3.34
CA CYS A 234 -3.00 -19.98 -3.60
C CYS A 234 -3.70 -18.66 -3.31
N VAL A 235 -2.97 -17.75 -2.66
CA VAL A 235 -3.48 -16.41 -2.33
C VAL A 235 -2.92 -15.34 -3.27
N GLN A 236 -1.69 -15.50 -3.76
CA GLN A 236 -1.04 -14.57 -4.68
C GLN A 236 -1.30 -15.02 -6.12
N GLU A 237 -1.90 -14.13 -6.92
CA GLU A 237 -2.18 -14.44 -8.32
C GLU A 237 -1.22 -13.72 -9.29
N ARG A 238 -0.67 -12.58 -8.89
CA ARG A 238 0.08 -11.68 -9.77
C ARG A 238 1.23 -10.98 -9.05
N HIS A 239 2.33 -10.79 -9.77
CA HIS A 239 3.48 -10.01 -9.33
C HIS A 239 3.78 -8.98 -10.43
N ASN A 240 3.26 -7.76 -10.28
CA ASN A 240 3.40 -6.72 -11.30
C ASN A 240 4.39 -5.63 -10.85
N PHE A 241 4.12 -5.00 -9.73
CA PHE A 241 4.93 -3.91 -9.22
C PHE A 241 5.01 -3.98 -7.69
N ALA A 242 6.19 -3.70 -7.14
CA ALA A 242 6.38 -3.65 -5.69
C ALA A 242 7.23 -2.45 -5.29
N ILE A 243 6.88 -1.85 -4.15
CA ILE A 243 7.73 -0.91 -3.43
C ILE A 243 8.14 -1.57 -2.12
N ILE A 244 9.44 -1.50 -1.84
CA ILE A 244 10.04 -2.03 -0.63
C ILE A 244 10.55 -0.85 0.18
N ASP A 245 9.94 -0.60 1.33
CA ASP A 245 10.42 0.40 2.28
C ASP A 245 11.48 -0.22 3.21
N GLU A 246 12.43 0.60 3.65
CA GLU A 246 13.56 0.18 4.48
C GLU A 246 14.33 -1.02 3.89
N LEU A 247 14.69 -0.86 2.61
CA LEU A 247 15.38 -1.89 1.81
C LEU A 247 16.69 -2.38 2.44
N ASP A 248 17.42 -1.52 3.14
CA ASP A 248 18.63 -1.82 3.89
C ASP A 248 18.37 -2.82 5.03
N SER A 249 17.30 -2.64 5.81
CA SER A 249 16.93 -3.60 6.84
C SER A 249 16.66 -4.99 6.25
N ILE A 250 15.99 -5.06 5.10
CA ILE A 250 15.63 -6.34 4.48
C ILE A 250 16.83 -7.02 3.82
N LEU A 251 17.64 -6.27 3.06
CA LEU A 251 18.71 -6.84 2.24
C LEU A 251 20.07 -6.89 2.94
N ILE A 252 20.26 -6.15 4.03
CA ILE A 252 21.52 -6.09 4.76
C ILE A 252 21.35 -6.66 6.17
N ASP A 253 20.48 -6.06 7.00
CA ASP A 253 20.39 -6.46 8.42
C ASP A 253 19.80 -7.85 8.60
N GLU A 254 18.79 -8.23 7.80
CA GLU A 254 18.15 -9.54 7.83
C GLU A 254 18.62 -10.50 6.74
N ALA A 255 19.69 -10.16 6.00
CA ALA A 255 20.17 -10.95 4.86
C ALA A 255 20.47 -12.41 5.20
N ASP A 256 20.97 -12.68 6.41
CA ASP A 256 21.30 -14.01 6.90
C ASP A 256 20.11 -14.75 7.55
N THR A 257 18.94 -14.12 7.63
CA THR A 257 17.73 -14.69 8.25
C THR A 257 16.89 -15.44 7.19
N PRO A 258 16.99 -16.78 7.10
CA PRO A 258 16.25 -17.51 6.08
C PRO A 258 14.76 -17.60 6.44
N HIS A 259 13.91 -17.41 5.43
CA HIS A 259 12.49 -17.72 5.54
C HIS A 259 12.31 -19.22 5.30
N ILE A 260 12.07 -19.98 6.36
CA ILE A 260 11.97 -21.45 6.31
C ILE A 260 10.53 -21.89 6.61
N VAL A 261 9.94 -22.63 5.69
CA VAL A 261 8.72 -23.39 5.93
C VAL A 261 9.10 -24.81 6.27
N SER A 262 8.93 -25.22 7.54
CA SER A 262 9.14 -26.60 7.95
C SER A 262 7.79 -27.32 8.08
N GLY A 263 7.68 -28.50 7.47
CA GLY A 263 6.54 -29.39 7.70
C GLY A 263 6.60 -29.90 9.13
N GLY A 264 5.59 -29.61 9.93
CA GLY A 264 5.45 -30.18 11.26
C GLY A 264 5.26 -31.69 11.14
N MET A 265 6.25 -32.50 11.51
CA MET A 265 5.92 -33.81 12.00
C MET A 265 5.13 -33.57 13.30
N TYR A 266 3.84 -33.82 13.27
CA TYR A 266 3.05 -33.95 14.48
C TYR A 266 3.52 -35.22 15.21
N TYR A 267 4.61 -35.11 15.95
CA TYR A 267 4.84 -36.03 17.04
C TYR A 267 3.79 -35.63 18.09
N ASN A 268 2.90 -36.57 18.39
CA ASN A 268 2.00 -36.42 19.52
C ASN A 268 2.84 -36.59 20.79
N ASN A 269 3.49 -35.49 21.21
CA ASN A 269 4.44 -35.44 22.29
C ASN A 269 3.75 -35.14 23.63
N GLU A 270 2.44 -35.47 23.79
CA GLU A 270 1.76 -35.30 25.08
C GLU A 270 2.52 -35.95 26.22
N ASP A 271 3.15 -37.12 26.00
CA ASP A 271 3.91 -37.83 27.03
C ASP A 271 5.24 -37.13 27.35
N ILE A 272 5.87 -36.47 26.39
CA ILE A 272 7.08 -35.68 26.61
C ILE A 272 6.73 -34.41 27.37
N TYR A 273 5.67 -33.69 26.99
CA TYR A 273 5.20 -32.51 27.72
C TYR A 273 4.80 -32.83 29.15
N LYS A 274 4.05 -33.93 29.41
CA LYS A 274 3.72 -34.36 30.74
C LYS A 274 4.94 -34.71 31.60
N LYS A 275 5.95 -35.34 31.00
CA LYS A 275 7.22 -35.67 31.68
C LYS A 275 8.03 -34.38 32.01
N HIS A 276 8.03 -33.39 31.16
CA HIS A 276 8.71 -32.14 31.44
C HIS A 276 7.90 -31.23 32.38
N LEU A 277 6.57 -31.28 32.37
CA LEU A 277 5.73 -30.55 33.31
C LEU A 277 6.07 -30.88 34.74
N SER A 278 6.24 -32.17 35.06
CA SER A 278 6.63 -32.63 36.41
C SER A 278 8.01 -32.17 36.85
N LEU A 279 8.96 -32.02 35.89
CA LEU A 279 10.28 -31.45 36.16
C LEU A 279 10.26 -29.94 36.39
N ILE A 280 9.38 -29.24 35.68
CA ILE A 280 9.16 -27.80 35.86
C ILE A 280 8.50 -27.50 37.18
N GLU A 281 7.49 -28.28 37.59
CA GLU A 281 6.84 -28.19 38.92
C GLU A 281 7.83 -28.41 40.05
N LEU A 282 8.69 -29.42 39.95
CA LEU A 282 9.79 -29.66 40.90
C LEU A 282 10.81 -28.50 40.95
N SER A 283 11.12 -27.89 39.81
CA SER A 283 12.00 -26.73 39.74
C SER A 283 11.38 -25.46 40.36
N LEU A 284 10.08 -25.27 40.19
CA LEU A 284 9.34 -24.13 40.79
C LEU A 284 9.24 -24.22 42.30
N ILE A 285 9.21 -25.43 42.88
CA ILE A 285 9.20 -25.65 44.35
C ILE A 285 10.53 -25.21 44.96
N HIS A 286 11.65 -25.40 44.27
CA HIS A 286 12.97 -24.94 44.74
C HIS A 286 13.24 -23.42 44.60
N ILE A 287 12.43 -22.72 43.83
CA ILE A 287 12.55 -21.25 43.67
C ILE A 287 11.69 -20.52 44.70
N SER A 288 10.74 -21.18 45.33
CA SER A 288 9.77 -20.57 46.26
C SER A 288 10.11 -20.75 47.75
N GLU A 289 11.22 -21.38 48.11
CA GLU A 289 11.71 -21.44 49.50
C GLU A 289 12.86 -20.43 49.68
N PRO A 290 12.79 -19.56 50.73
CA PRO A 290 13.79 -18.58 51.06
C PRO A 290 15.09 -19.17 51.61
#